data_10e12361a0e0f7f1dd65ddef2f818ffa
#
_entry.id   10e12361a0e0f7f1dd65ddef2f818ffa
#
_cell.length_a   1.000
_cell.length_b   1.000
_cell.length_c   1.000
_cell.angle_alpha   90.00
_cell.angle_beta   90.00
_cell.angle_gamma   90.00
#
_symmetry.space_group_name_H-M   'P 1'
#
loop_
_entity.id
_entity.type
_entity.pdbx_description
1 polymer ?
#
loop_
_entity_poly.entity_id
_entity_poly.type
_entity_poly.pdbx_seq_one_letter_code
_entity_poly.pdbx_strand_id
1 'polypeptide(L)'
;MIIKYVYALIDLMSELFNFNFNTTPNVRFGSNILLSSAAEIKKILGPRILIVTDPLLSKMGLYKPLVDQLLSLGAKIKIYDEVNEDPSIENLEAAIEEATIFLTTGVLGFGGGSPMDVAKLTALLLGSNDKIDEIWGVNNVVGPRLPLALIPTTSGTGSEVTPISIITLSNYEKKGVSSKVIIPDLAVLDPLLTVDLPSKTTASTGIDAMVHAIEAYTSKSANNNPISKALAEKALNLIGG
;
A
#
# COMPACT_ATOMS: atom_id res chain seq x y z
N MET A 1 7.61 7.95 -50.19
CA MET A 1 8.58 8.57 -49.25
C MET A 1 7.88 9.02 -47.96
N ILE A 2 6.83 9.80 -48.02
CA ILE A 2 6.07 10.33 -46.83
C ILE A 2 5.56 9.21 -45.90
N ILE A 3 4.97 8.14 -46.45
CA ILE A 3 4.45 7.00 -45.65
C ILE A 3 5.52 6.34 -44.80
N LYS A 4 6.75 6.22 -45.31
CA LYS A 4 7.87 5.63 -44.58
C LYS A 4 8.32 6.48 -43.38
N TYR A 5 8.20 7.82 -43.49
CA TYR A 5 8.47 8.74 -42.38
C TYR A 5 7.34 8.73 -41.35
N VAL A 6 6.09 8.56 -41.80
CA VAL A 6 4.93 8.46 -40.88
C VAL A 6 5.04 7.17 -40.05
N TYR A 7 5.38 6.02 -40.66
CA TYR A 7 5.59 4.79 -39.91
C TYR A 7 6.79 4.88 -38.96
N ALA A 8 7.92 5.46 -39.40
CA ALA A 8 9.07 5.67 -38.53
C ALA A 8 8.75 6.61 -37.34
N LEU A 9 7.89 7.63 -37.58
CA LEU A 9 7.44 8.52 -36.51
C LEU A 9 6.47 7.80 -35.56
N ILE A 10 5.58 6.95 -36.05
CA ILE A 10 4.68 6.11 -35.25
C ILE A 10 5.49 5.11 -34.43
N ASP A 11 6.48 4.43 -35.00
CA ASP A 11 7.36 3.52 -34.30
C ASP A 11 8.16 4.24 -33.21
N LEU A 12 8.75 5.40 -33.53
CA LEU A 12 9.46 6.24 -32.58
C LEU A 12 8.54 6.75 -31.46
N MET A 13 7.32 7.12 -31.76
CA MET A 13 6.32 7.53 -30.75
C MET A 13 5.83 6.33 -29.94
N SER A 14 5.72 5.13 -30.50
CA SER A 14 5.32 3.94 -29.77
C SER A 14 6.40 3.49 -28.78
N GLU A 15 7.68 3.63 -29.13
CA GLU A 15 8.81 3.39 -28.19
C GLU A 15 8.85 4.46 -27.08
N LEU A 16 8.53 5.72 -27.40
CA LEU A 16 8.51 6.84 -26.45
C LEU A 16 7.34 6.77 -25.43
N PHE A 17 6.28 6.02 -25.75
CA PHE A 17 5.06 5.92 -24.92
C PHE A 17 4.73 4.50 -24.45
N ASN A 18 5.69 3.57 -24.51
CA ASN A 18 5.50 2.23 -23.97
C ASN A 18 5.78 2.25 -22.46
N PHE A 19 4.73 2.18 -21.65
CA PHE A 19 4.81 2.19 -20.18
C PHE A 19 3.77 1.28 -19.54
N ASN A 20 4.03 0.87 -18.31
CA ASN A 20 3.08 0.19 -17.44
C ASN A 20 2.65 1.11 -16.32
N PHE A 21 1.34 1.31 -16.16
CA PHE A 21 0.78 2.03 -15.03
C PHE A 21 -0.04 1.05 -14.18
N ASN A 22 0.51 0.69 -13.02
CA ASN A 22 -0.12 -0.23 -12.08
C ASN A 22 -0.54 0.52 -10.83
N THR A 23 -1.80 0.38 -10.44
CA THR A 23 -2.36 0.99 -9.24
C THR A 23 -3.42 0.09 -8.64
N THR A 24 -3.86 0.40 -7.42
CA THR A 24 -4.95 -0.29 -6.74
C THR A 24 -6.23 -0.23 -7.58
N PRO A 25 -6.86 -1.37 -7.88
CA PRO A 25 -8.02 -1.43 -8.76
C PRO A 25 -9.26 -0.75 -8.18
N ASN A 26 -9.40 -0.72 -6.85
CA ASN A 26 -10.51 -0.08 -6.16
C ASN A 26 -10.00 0.90 -5.12
N VAL A 27 -10.30 2.18 -5.32
CA VAL A 27 -10.00 3.24 -4.35
C VAL A 27 -11.31 3.90 -3.92
N ARG A 28 -11.57 3.91 -2.62
CA ARG A 28 -12.67 4.65 -2.01
C ARG A 28 -12.12 5.86 -1.28
N PHE A 29 -12.60 7.04 -1.62
CA PHE A 29 -12.19 8.29 -1.01
C PHE A 29 -13.40 9.07 -0.50
N GLY A 30 -13.33 9.57 0.73
CA GLY A 30 -14.35 10.45 1.30
C GLY A 30 -14.30 10.51 2.81
N SER A 31 -14.82 11.60 3.39
CA SER A 31 -14.95 11.74 4.85
C SER A 31 -15.99 10.76 5.39
N ASN A 32 -15.68 10.13 6.52
CA ASN A 32 -16.54 9.10 7.18
C ASN A 32 -16.81 7.86 6.30
N ILE A 33 -15.95 7.57 5.32
CA ILE A 33 -16.16 6.43 4.43
C ILE A 33 -15.76 5.09 5.07
N LEU A 34 -14.95 5.12 6.14
CA LEU A 34 -14.40 3.95 6.80
C LEU A 34 -15.48 2.91 7.12
N LEU A 35 -16.50 3.31 7.89
CA LEU A 35 -17.55 2.37 8.33
C LEU A 35 -18.42 1.89 7.18
N SER A 36 -18.75 2.74 6.22
CA SER A 36 -19.52 2.33 5.05
C SER A 36 -18.77 1.39 4.12
N SER A 37 -17.44 1.27 4.28
CA SER A 37 -16.60 0.33 3.54
C SER A 37 -16.53 -1.06 4.16
N ALA A 38 -17.01 -1.26 5.39
CA ALA A 38 -16.85 -2.52 6.13
C ALA A 38 -17.43 -3.74 5.40
N ALA A 39 -18.60 -3.60 4.77
CA ALA A 39 -19.22 -4.70 4.02
C ALA A 39 -18.39 -5.12 2.79
N GLU A 40 -17.81 -4.15 2.09
CA GLU A 40 -16.93 -4.40 0.96
C GLU A 40 -15.59 -5.01 1.41
N ILE A 41 -14.99 -4.48 2.48
CA ILE A 41 -13.78 -5.02 3.11
C ILE A 41 -14.01 -6.50 3.47
N LYS A 42 -15.10 -6.80 4.18
CA LYS A 42 -15.44 -8.17 4.57
C LYS A 42 -15.65 -9.09 3.35
N LYS A 43 -16.31 -8.58 2.29
CA LYS A 43 -16.53 -9.33 1.06
C LYS A 43 -15.22 -9.70 0.37
N ILE A 44 -14.25 -8.79 0.35
CA ILE A 44 -12.92 -8.98 -0.28
C ILE A 44 -12.06 -9.90 0.58
N LEU A 45 -11.93 -9.60 1.88
CA LEU A 45 -10.97 -10.28 2.76
C LEU A 45 -11.47 -11.62 3.32
N GLY A 46 -12.77 -11.89 3.19
CA GLY A 46 -13.35 -13.14 3.68
C GLY A 46 -13.67 -13.13 5.19
N PRO A 47 -13.88 -14.33 5.78
CA PRO A 47 -14.42 -14.43 7.13
C PRO A 47 -13.41 -14.29 8.26
N ARG A 48 -12.09 -14.37 8.00
CA ARG A 48 -11.03 -14.35 9.01
C ARG A 48 -9.98 -13.32 8.62
N ILE A 49 -10.09 -12.13 9.20
CA ILE A 49 -9.30 -10.96 8.80
C ILE A 49 -8.21 -10.71 9.84
N LEU A 50 -6.94 -10.69 9.39
CA LEU A 50 -5.84 -10.15 10.17
C LEU A 50 -5.79 -8.64 9.93
N ILE A 51 -5.79 -7.85 10.99
CA ILE A 51 -5.52 -6.42 10.95
C ILE A 51 -4.08 -6.21 11.40
N VAL A 52 -3.27 -5.58 10.54
CA VAL A 52 -1.87 -5.20 10.83
C VAL A 52 -1.83 -3.71 11.07
N THR A 53 -1.34 -3.30 12.25
CA THR A 53 -1.28 -1.91 12.67
C THR A 53 -0.08 -1.68 13.60
N ASP A 54 0.04 -0.49 14.16
CA ASP A 54 1.10 -0.11 15.08
C ASP A 54 0.57 0.12 16.52
N PRO A 55 1.45 0.11 17.55
CA PRO A 55 1.05 0.26 18.95
C PRO A 55 0.38 1.61 19.27
N LEU A 56 0.73 2.69 18.55
CA LEU A 56 0.15 4.01 18.77
C LEU A 56 -1.32 4.02 18.34
N LEU A 57 -1.60 3.54 17.13
CA LEU A 57 -2.97 3.46 16.60
C LEU A 57 -3.81 2.47 17.42
N SER A 58 -3.21 1.39 17.90
CA SER A 58 -3.87 0.44 18.81
C SER A 58 -4.29 1.12 20.10
N LYS A 59 -3.40 1.90 20.72
CA LYS A 59 -3.71 2.69 21.92
C LYS A 59 -4.79 3.75 21.68
N MET A 60 -4.75 4.43 20.53
CA MET A 60 -5.77 5.42 20.14
C MET A 60 -7.12 4.77 19.83
N GLY A 61 -7.12 3.51 19.42
CA GLY A 61 -8.33 2.76 19.09
C GLY A 61 -9.04 3.22 17.81
N LEU A 62 -8.34 3.86 16.88
CA LEU A 62 -8.90 4.41 15.64
C LEU A 62 -9.58 3.36 14.77
N TYR A 63 -9.10 2.13 14.77
CA TYR A 63 -9.68 1.02 14.00
C TYR A 63 -10.86 0.34 14.69
N LYS A 64 -11.10 0.58 16.01
CA LYS A 64 -12.15 -0.12 16.78
C LYS A 64 -13.53 -0.03 16.16
N PRO A 65 -14.03 1.14 15.70
CA PRO A 65 -15.35 1.21 15.08
C PRO A 65 -15.47 0.34 13.83
N LEU A 66 -14.39 0.20 13.03
CA LEU A 66 -14.36 -0.71 11.89
C LEU A 66 -14.38 -2.17 12.34
N VAL A 67 -13.62 -2.52 13.39
CA VAL A 67 -13.62 -3.88 13.97
C VAL A 67 -15.01 -4.27 14.43
N ASP A 68 -15.69 -3.41 15.19
CA ASP A 68 -17.04 -3.67 15.67
C ASP A 68 -18.02 -3.91 14.52
N GLN A 69 -17.91 -3.10 13.47
CA GLN A 69 -18.72 -3.27 12.26
C GLN A 69 -18.41 -4.59 11.52
N LEU A 70 -17.13 -4.95 11.37
CA LEU A 70 -16.73 -6.22 10.75
C LEU A 70 -17.20 -7.44 11.56
N LEU A 71 -17.10 -7.37 12.89
CA LEU A 71 -17.62 -8.41 13.80
C LEU A 71 -19.15 -8.55 13.66
N SER A 72 -19.89 -7.44 13.58
CA SER A 72 -21.35 -7.45 13.38
C SER A 72 -21.76 -8.09 12.03
N LEU A 73 -20.89 -8.00 11.02
CA LEU A 73 -21.03 -8.65 9.72
C LEU A 73 -20.56 -10.12 9.71
N GLY A 74 -20.23 -10.68 10.88
CA GLY A 74 -19.85 -12.08 11.06
C GLY A 74 -18.39 -12.39 10.66
N ALA A 75 -17.52 -11.39 10.58
CA ALA A 75 -16.08 -11.62 10.45
C ALA A 75 -15.48 -12.07 11.79
N LYS A 76 -14.40 -12.85 11.74
CA LYS A 76 -13.50 -13.06 12.87
C LYS A 76 -12.27 -12.18 12.67
N ILE A 77 -11.84 -11.50 13.71
CA ILE A 77 -10.74 -10.54 13.63
C ILE A 77 -9.59 -10.97 14.54
N LYS A 78 -8.40 -10.92 14.01
CA LYS A 78 -7.14 -10.96 14.76
C LYS A 78 -6.42 -9.63 14.50
N ILE A 79 -5.82 -9.07 15.56
CA ILE A 79 -5.05 -7.82 15.47
C ILE A 79 -3.60 -8.16 15.75
N TYR A 80 -2.71 -7.73 14.88
CA TYR A 80 -1.28 -7.64 15.08
C TYR A 80 -0.89 -6.16 15.11
N ASP A 81 -0.55 -5.65 16.28
CA ASP A 81 -0.35 -4.23 16.57
C ASP A 81 1.08 -3.90 17.07
N GLU A 82 2.05 -4.72 16.68
CA GLU A 82 3.44 -4.57 17.10
C GLU A 82 4.38 -4.04 16.00
N VAL A 83 3.82 -3.45 14.93
CA VAL A 83 4.64 -2.91 13.84
C VAL A 83 5.36 -1.64 14.29
N ASN A 84 6.68 -1.61 14.16
CA ASN A 84 7.51 -0.45 14.44
C ASN A 84 7.51 0.57 13.29
N GLU A 85 7.97 1.81 13.55
CA GLU A 85 8.08 2.88 12.53
C GLU A 85 8.92 2.46 11.32
N ASP A 86 10.07 1.82 11.54
CA ASP A 86 10.88 1.15 10.51
C ASP A 86 10.69 -0.36 10.68
N PRO A 87 9.73 -0.97 9.95
CA PRO A 87 9.32 -2.33 10.23
C PRO A 87 10.45 -3.31 9.98
N SER A 88 10.72 -4.14 10.97
CA SER A 88 11.78 -5.13 10.89
C SER A 88 11.31 -6.46 10.29
N ILE A 89 12.27 -7.29 9.92
CA ILE A 89 12.00 -8.64 9.46
C ILE A 89 11.26 -9.45 10.53
N GLU A 90 11.59 -9.22 11.81
CA GLU A 90 10.95 -9.88 12.93
C GLU A 90 9.48 -9.47 13.08
N ASN A 91 9.13 -8.19 12.79
CA ASN A 91 7.74 -7.75 12.74
C ASN A 91 6.95 -8.49 11.66
N LEU A 92 7.57 -8.70 10.48
CA LEU A 92 6.93 -9.43 9.40
C LEU A 92 6.75 -10.90 9.73
N GLU A 93 7.77 -11.57 10.28
CA GLU A 93 7.71 -12.98 10.68
C GLU A 93 6.66 -13.21 11.77
N ALA A 94 6.60 -12.36 12.78
CA ALA A 94 5.58 -12.43 13.84
C ALA A 94 4.16 -12.23 13.28
N ALA A 95 3.96 -11.28 12.36
CA ALA A 95 2.67 -11.08 11.70
C ALA A 95 2.23 -12.32 10.91
N ILE A 96 3.17 -12.99 10.21
CA ILE A 96 2.91 -14.23 9.45
C ILE A 96 2.55 -15.37 10.41
N GLU A 97 3.27 -15.54 11.52
CA GLU A 97 2.98 -16.57 12.52
C GLU A 97 1.57 -16.41 13.09
N GLU A 98 1.23 -15.21 13.56
CA GLU A 98 -0.11 -14.88 14.07
C GLU A 98 -1.22 -15.13 13.03
N ALA A 99 -0.97 -14.74 11.80
CA ALA A 99 -1.89 -14.94 10.68
C ALA A 99 -2.11 -16.43 10.36
N THR A 100 -1.03 -17.23 10.44
CA THR A 100 -1.06 -18.67 10.18
C THR A 100 -1.86 -19.40 11.25
N ILE A 101 -1.59 -19.12 12.54
CA ILE A 101 -2.34 -19.69 13.66
C ILE A 101 -3.83 -19.32 13.58
N PHE A 102 -4.11 -18.08 13.17
CA PHE A 102 -5.48 -17.59 13.02
C PHE A 102 -6.19 -18.16 11.79
N LEU A 103 -5.51 -18.82 10.85
CA LEU A 103 -6.04 -19.28 9.56
C LEU A 103 -6.62 -18.10 8.76
N THR A 104 -5.86 -17.06 8.60
CA THR A 104 -6.28 -15.81 7.94
C THR A 104 -6.73 -16.03 6.51
N THR A 105 -7.84 -15.42 6.11
CA THR A 105 -8.37 -15.46 4.73
C THR A 105 -8.09 -14.18 3.95
N GLY A 106 -7.77 -13.09 4.63
CA GLY A 106 -7.40 -11.81 4.03
C GLY A 106 -6.76 -10.88 5.06
N VAL A 107 -5.94 -9.95 4.59
CA VAL A 107 -5.15 -9.03 5.41
C VAL A 107 -5.64 -7.60 5.22
N LEU A 108 -5.77 -6.88 6.32
CA LEU A 108 -6.08 -5.45 6.38
C LEU A 108 -4.90 -4.70 6.99
N GLY A 109 -4.21 -3.87 6.22
CA GLY A 109 -3.24 -2.92 6.76
C GLY A 109 -3.94 -1.63 7.17
N PHE A 110 -3.79 -1.22 8.43
CA PHE A 110 -4.38 -0.01 8.98
C PHE A 110 -3.29 0.84 9.62
N GLY A 111 -2.94 1.98 9.03
CA GLY A 111 -1.88 2.83 9.57
C GLY A 111 -1.09 3.62 8.56
N GLY A 112 0.14 3.99 8.91
CA GLY A 112 1.10 4.60 8.01
C GLY A 112 1.74 3.59 7.04
N GLY A 113 2.82 3.98 6.37
CA GLY A 113 3.55 3.12 5.44
C GLY A 113 3.98 1.80 6.06
N SER A 114 4.52 1.81 7.28
CA SER A 114 5.09 0.64 7.96
C SER A 114 4.08 -0.50 8.18
N PRO A 115 2.91 -0.29 8.81
CA PRO A 115 1.89 -1.33 8.91
C PRO A 115 1.38 -1.83 7.55
N MET A 116 1.24 -0.92 6.57
CA MET A 116 0.79 -1.30 5.23
C MET A 116 1.82 -2.15 4.49
N ASP A 117 3.10 -1.87 4.65
CA ASP A 117 4.19 -2.63 4.04
C ASP A 117 4.30 -4.05 4.64
N VAL A 118 4.18 -4.18 5.97
CA VAL A 118 4.09 -5.49 6.63
C VAL A 118 2.85 -6.25 6.17
N ALA A 119 1.69 -5.59 6.08
CA ALA A 119 0.45 -6.21 5.61
C ALA A 119 0.56 -6.78 4.17
N LYS A 120 1.23 -6.05 3.26
CA LYS A 120 1.48 -6.48 1.88
C LYS A 120 2.27 -7.78 1.83
N LEU A 121 3.40 -7.84 2.55
CA LEU A 121 4.25 -9.03 2.54
C LEU A 121 3.63 -10.19 3.33
N THR A 122 2.91 -9.91 4.42
CA THR A 122 2.13 -10.93 5.13
C THR A 122 1.09 -11.56 4.20
N ALA A 123 0.34 -10.75 3.44
CA ALA A 123 -0.63 -11.28 2.47
C ALA A 123 0.05 -12.12 1.38
N LEU A 124 1.22 -11.69 0.89
CA LEU A 124 1.99 -12.41 -0.10
C LEU A 124 2.44 -13.77 0.42
N LEU A 125 3.18 -13.79 1.52
CA LEU A 125 3.84 -14.99 2.03
C LEU A 125 2.86 -16.03 2.60
N LEU A 126 1.64 -15.61 2.96
CA LEU A 126 0.54 -16.53 3.30
C LEU A 126 -0.19 -17.08 2.08
N GLY A 127 -0.23 -16.36 0.98
CA GLY A 127 -0.98 -16.74 -0.22
C GLY A 127 -0.18 -17.48 -1.27
N SER A 128 1.16 -17.50 -1.14
CA SER A 128 2.08 -18.09 -2.11
C SER A 128 3.04 -19.09 -1.48
N ASN A 129 3.88 -19.69 -2.33
CA ASN A 129 5.05 -20.46 -1.93
C ASN A 129 6.35 -19.62 -2.01
N ASP A 130 6.22 -18.31 -2.18
CA ASP A 130 7.36 -17.41 -2.20
C ASP A 130 8.11 -17.46 -0.86
N LYS A 131 9.44 -17.41 -0.91
CA LYS A 131 10.27 -17.35 0.27
C LYS A 131 10.80 -15.94 0.47
N ILE A 132 10.85 -15.51 1.72
CA ILE A 132 11.23 -14.15 2.08
C ILE A 132 12.60 -13.76 1.53
N ASP A 133 13.55 -14.66 1.48
CA ASP A 133 14.90 -14.41 0.98
C ASP A 133 14.97 -14.25 -0.55
N GLU A 134 13.95 -14.71 -1.27
CA GLU A 134 13.91 -14.77 -2.73
C GLU A 134 13.09 -13.61 -3.36
N ILE A 135 12.28 -12.89 -2.57
CA ILE A 135 11.33 -11.87 -3.06
C ILE A 135 11.92 -10.47 -3.19
N TRP A 136 13.11 -10.22 -2.65
CA TRP A 136 13.71 -8.88 -2.62
C TRP A 136 14.05 -8.36 -4.01
N GLY A 137 13.78 -7.06 -4.24
CA GLY A 137 14.04 -6.39 -5.51
C GLY A 137 12.79 -6.23 -6.38
N VAL A 138 12.99 -6.18 -7.70
CA VAL A 138 11.94 -5.85 -8.66
C VAL A 138 11.48 -7.09 -9.39
N ASN A 139 10.17 -7.38 -9.36
CA ASN A 139 9.50 -8.48 -10.06
C ASN A 139 10.02 -9.89 -9.70
N ASN A 140 10.55 -10.10 -8.51
CA ASN A 140 10.99 -11.42 -8.03
C ASN A 140 9.86 -12.23 -7.38
N VAL A 141 8.70 -11.62 -7.18
CA VAL A 141 7.52 -12.24 -6.59
C VAL A 141 6.75 -13.04 -7.64
N VAL A 142 6.41 -14.27 -7.30
CA VAL A 142 5.60 -15.17 -8.14
C VAL A 142 4.12 -15.06 -7.78
N GLY A 143 3.79 -15.05 -6.50
CA GLY A 143 2.41 -15.01 -6.00
C GLY A 143 1.67 -16.36 -6.15
N PRO A 144 0.35 -16.37 -5.96
CA PRO A 144 -0.51 -15.24 -5.62
C PRO A 144 -0.32 -14.74 -4.18
N ARG A 145 -1.08 -13.72 -3.78
CA ARG A 145 -1.24 -13.31 -2.36
C ARG A 145 -2.65 -13.59 -1.86
N LEU A 146 -2.85 -13.55 -0.53
CA LEU A 146 -4.18 -13.43 0.04
C LEU A 146 -4.83 -12.08 -0.33
N PRO A 147 -6.17 -11.97 -0.31
CA PRO A 147 -6.87 -10.70 -0.44
C PRO A 147 -6.34 -9.66 0.53
N LEU A 148 -6.15 -8.42 0.04
CA LEU A 148 -5.51 -7.34 0.76
C LEU A 148 -6.30 -6.04 0.63
N ALA A 149 -6.59 -5.38 1.76
CA ALA A 149 -7.11 -4.01 1.80
C ALA A 149 -6.18 -3.13 2.63
N LEU A 150 -6.03 -1.87 2.25
CA LEU A 150 -5.18 -0.93 2.98
C LEU A 150 -5.95 0.35 3.32
N ILE A 151 -5.75 0.85 4.54
CA ILE A 151 -6.39 2.03 5.09
C ILE A 151 -5.30 2.93 5.68
N PRO A 152 -4.83 3.95 4.94
CA PRO A 152 -3.82 4.87 5.44
C PRO A 152 -4.37 5.79 6.52
N THR A 153 -3.55 6.06 7.53
CA THR A 153 -3.79 7.08 8.55
C THR A 153 -2.81 8.24 8.44
N THR A 154 -1.95 8.22 7.44
CA THR A 154 -1.00 9.29 7.08
C THR A 154 -1.14 9.65 5.61
N SER A 155 -0.81 10.89 5.25
CA SER A 155 -0.84 11.39 3.86
C SER A 155 0.58 11.67 3.40
N GLY A 156 1.32 10.63 3.01
CA GLY A 156 2.74 10.74 2.63
C GLY A 156 3.15 9.64 1.67
N THR A 157 3.34 8.44 2.19
CA THR A 157 3.98 7.31 1.48
C THR A 157 3.24 6.82 0.26
N GLY A 158 1.90 6.93 0.22
CA GLY A 158 1.07 6.35 -0.83
C GLY A 158 1.16 4.81 -0.92
N SER A 159 1.58 4.15 0.17
CA SER A 159 1.75 2.68 0.18
C SER A 159 0.48 1.94 -0.23
N GLU A 160 -0.69 2.50 0.07
CA GLU A 160 -2.00 1.92 -0.28
C GLU A 160 -2.29 1.85 -1.78
N VAL A 161 -1.51 2.54 -2.61
CA VAL A 161 -1.68 2.56 -4.07
C VAL A 161 -0.40 2.17 -4.83
N THR A 162 0.64 1.74 -4.13
CA THR A 162 1.94 1.41 -4.73
C THR A 162 2.26 -0.09 -4.70
N PRO A 163 3.03 -0.59 -5.67
CA PRO A 163 3.52 -1.97 -5.73
C PRO A 163 4.78 -2.19 -4.88
N ILE A 164 5.01 -1.38 -3.84
CA ILE A 164 6.28 -1.37 -3.09
C ILE A 164 6.01 -1.66 -1.62
N SER A 165 6.90 -2.44 -1.00
CA SER A 165 7.00 -2.67 0.43
C SER A 165 8.47 -2.64 0.83
N ILE A 166 8.77 -1.99 1.97
CA ILE A 166 10.14 -1.85 2.48
C ILE A 166 10.22 -2.40 3.90
N ILE A 167 11.18 -3.30 4.13
CA ILE A 167 11.46 -3.92 5.43
C ILE A 167 12.92 -3.73 5.79
N THR A 168 13.19 -3.52 7.05
CA THR A 168 14.54 -3.43 7.62
C THR A 168 15.00 -4.81 8.09
N LEU A 169 16.11 -5.29 7.54
CA LEU A 169 16.71 -6.56 7.95
C LEU A 169 17.49 -6.41 9.26
N SER A 170 17.84 -7.56 9.89
CA SER A 170 18.55 -7.60 11.18
C SER A 170 19.93 -6.91 11.14
N ASN A 171 20.53 -6.72 9.96
CA ASN A 171 21.76 -5.96 9.76
C ASN A 171 21.52 -4.44 9.52
N TYR A 172 20.30 -3.95 9.77
CA TYR A 172 19.86 -2.58 9.51
C TYR A 172 19.81 -2.17 8.03
N GLU A 173 19.95 -3.11 7.09
CA GLU A 173 19.76 -2.85 5.68
C GLU A 173 18.26 -2.78 5.36
N LYS A 174 17.83 -1.72 4.66
CA LYS A 174 16.47 -1.63 4.13
C LYS A 174 16.39 -2.35 2.80
N LYS A 175 15.53 -3.36 2.71
CA LYS A 175 15.23 -4.08 1.47
C LYS A 175 13.80 -3.84 1.03
N GLY A 176 13.64 -3.62 -0.26
CA GLY A 176 12.35 -3.41 -0.88
C GLY A 176 11.91 -4.60 -1.74
N VAL A 177 10.61 -4.81 -1.77
CA VAL A 177 9.93 -5.66 -2.76
C VAL A 177 9.12 -4.74 -3.66
N SER A 178 9.33 -4.85 -4.98
CA SER A 178 8.53 -4.12 -5.96
C SER A 178 7.88 -5.10 -6.92
N SER A 179 6.57 -5.29 -6.78
CA SER A 179 5.80 -6.20 -7.63
C SER A 179 4.33 -5.80 -7.69
N LYS A 180 3.73 -5.89 -8.89
CA LYS A 180 2.29 -5.71 -9.06
C LYS A 180 1.44 -6.69 -8.22
N VAL A 181 2.00 -7.81 -7.80
CA VAL A 181 1.32 -8.82 -6.98
C VAL A 181 0.95 -8.26 -5.60
N ILE A 182 1.76 -7.38 -5.02
CA ILE A 182 1.51 -6.81 -3.69
C ILE A 182 0.65 -5.53 -3.69
N ILE A 183 0.16 -5.09 -4.84
CA ILE A 183 -0.84 -4.02 -4.92
C ILE A 183 -2.13 -4.51 -4.24
N PRO A 184 -2.74 -3.72 -3.33
CA PRO A 184 -3.97 -4.14 -2.65
C PRO A 184 -5.17 -4.22 -3.60
N ASP A 185 -6.19 -4.98 -3.21
CA ASP A 185 -7.47 -5.06 -3.93
C ASP A 185 -8.34 -3.84 -3.68
N LEU A 186 -8.18 -3.21 -2.50
CA LEU A 186 -8.94 -2.05 -2.06
C LEU A 186 -8.07 -1.12 -1.23
N ALA A 187 -8.14 0.18 -1.53
CA ALA A 187 -7.66 1.26 -0.67
C ALA A 187 -8.85 2.08 -0.17
N VAL A 188 -8.92 2.35 1.14
CA VAL A 188 -9.96 3.20 1.74
C VAL A 188 -9.30 4.43 2.34
N LEU A 189 -9.54 5.57 1.72
CA LEU A 189 -8.93 6.86 2.03
C LEU A 189 -9.95 7.75 2.74
N ASP A 190 -9.94 7.71 4.07
CA ASP A 190 -10.78 8.59 4.91
C ASP A 190 -9.92 9.71 5.50
N PRO A 191 -10.04 10.96 5.02
CA PRO A 191 -9.23 12.07 5.52
C PRO A 191 -9.35 12.31 7.02
N LEU A 192 -10.46 11.91 7.65
CA LEU A 192 -10.66 12.08 9.08
C LEU A 192 -9.71 11.21 9.92
N LEU A 193 -9.15 10.13 9.36
CA LEU A 193 -8.14 9.33 10.05
C LEU A 193 -6.79 10.04 10.20
N THR A 194 -6.60 11.16 9.49
CA THR A 194 -5.34 11.94 9.54
C THR A 194 -5.42 13.21 10.37
N VAL A 195 -6.62 13.61 10.82
CA VAL A 195 -6.85 14.92 11.47
C VAL A 195 -6.15 15.04 12.83
N ASP A 196 -6.11 13.94 13.59
CA ASP A 196 -5.55 13.93 14.95
C ASP A 196 -4.05 13.55 14.96
N LEU A 197 -3.40 13.50 13.80
CA LEU A 197 -1.96 13.27 13.75
C LEU A 197 -1.19 14.42 14.38
N PRO A 198 -0.09 14.13 15.11
CA PRO A 198 0.81 15.17 15.59
C PRO A 198 1.31 16.06 14.44
N SER A 199 1.38 17.38 14.67
CA SER A 199 1.79 18.36 13.65
C SER A 199 3.15 18.03 13.00
N LYS A 200 4.09 17.47 13.77
CA LYS A 200 5.39 17.01 13.25
C LYS A 200 5.22 15.86 12.25
N THR A 201 4.36 14.90 12.55
CA THR A 201 4.07 13.76 11.66
C THR A 201 3.38 14.27 10.39
N THR A 202 2.38 15.13 10.53
CA THR A 202 1.70 15.75 9.37
C THR A 202 2.67 16.50 8.46
N ALA A 203 3.59 17.29 9.05
CA ALA A 203 4.59 18.02 8.28
C ALA A 203 5.56 17.07 7.55
N SER A 204 6.09 16.05 8.25
CA SER A 204 7.04 15.11 7.64
C SER A 204 6.40 14.29 6.52
N THR A 205 5.18 13.81 6.71
CA THR A 205 4.45 13.04 5.68
C THR A 205 4.03 13.92 4.50
N GLY A 206 3.66 15.19 4.75
CA GLY A 206 3.38 16.15 3.68
C GLY A 206 4.60 16.46 2.82
N ILE A 207 5.80 16.62 3.44
CA ILE A 207 7.06 16.78 2.71
C ILE A 207 7.39 15.49 1.93
N ASP A 208 7.18 14.31 2.50
CA ASP A 208 7.38 13.04 1.83
C ASP A 208 6.51 12.93 0.57
N ALA A 209 5.22 13.25 0.66
CA ALA A 209 4.33 13.31 -0.49
C ALA A 209 4.80 14.30 -1.57
N MET A 210 5.33 15.47 -1.15
CA MET A 210 5.88 16.48 -2.06
C MET A 210 7.14 15.94 -2.77
N VAL A 211 8.06 15.31 -2.05
CA VAL A 211 9.27 14.71 -2.62
C VAL A 211 8.90 13.62 -3.62
N HIS A 212 8.00 12.71 -3.28
CA HIS A 212 7.51 11.69 -4.21
C HIS A 212 6.91 12.28 -5.49
N ALA A 213 6.15 13.37 -5.37
CA ALA A 213 5.59 14.04 -6.54
C ALA A 213 6.68 14.69 -7.41
N ILE A 214 7.69 15.35 -6.81
CA ILE A 214 8.84 15.90 -7.53
C ILE A 214 9.60 14.79 -8.25
N GLU A 215 9.91 13.69 -7.55
CA GLU A 215 10.62 12.55 -8.12
C GLU A 215 9.85 11.91 -9.28
N ALA A 216 8.55 11.67 -9.11
CA ALA A 216 7.71 11.12 -10.18
C ALA A 216 7.65 12.03 -11.42
N TYR A 217 7.60 13.36 -11.20
CA TYR A 217 7.57 14.33 -12.30
C TYR A 217 8.90 14.41 -13.04
N THR A 218 10.03 14.43 -12.31
CA THR A 218 11.38 14.64 -12.86
C THR A 218 12.10 13.36 -13.26
N SER A 219 11.57 12.20 -12.89
CA SER A 219 12.19 10.88 -13.16
C SER A 219 12.58 10.72 -14.61
N LYS A 220 13.77 10.16 -14.84
CA LYS A 220 14.27 9.70 -16.16
C LYS A 220 14.09 8.20 -16.39
N SER A 221 13.32 7.52 -15.52
CA SER A 221 12.98 6.12 -15.71
C SER A 221 12.28 5.89 -17.05
N ALA A 222 12.58 4.77 -17.70
CA ALA A 222 11.91 4.36 -18.94
C ALA A 222 10.39 4.20 -18.76
N ASN A 223 9.90 3.99 -17.53
CA ASN A 223 8.48 3.90 -17.20
C ASN A 223 7.84 5.24 -16.79
N ASN A 224 8.58 6.36 -16.84
CA ASN A 224 7.98 7.66 -16.61
C ASN A 224 6.97 7.97 -17.72
N ASN A 225 5.77 8.34 -17.36
CA ASN A 225 4.63 8.39 -18.28
C ASN A 225 3.73 9.61 -18.03
N PRO A 226 2.86 9.97 -19.01
CA PRO A 226 1.99 11.12 -18.87
C PRO A 226 1.00 11.06 -17.71
N ILE A 227 0.56 9.85 -17.30
CA ILE A 227 -0.37 9.67 -16.17
C ILE A 227 0.33 10.02 -14.86
N SER A 228 1.52 9.45 -14.61
CA SER A 228 2.30 9.74 -13.40
C SER A 228 2.69 11.23 -13.32
N LYS A 229 3.05 11.86 -14.45
CA LYS A 229 3.36 13.31 -14.47
C LYS A 229 2.14 14.17 -14.16
N ALA A 230 0.99 13.86 -14.73
CA ALA A 230 -0.24 14.61 -14.47
C ALA A 230 -0.68 14.50 -12.99
N LEU A 231 -0.56 13.30 -12.39
CA LEU A 231 -0.83 13.09 -10.98
C LEU A 231 0.16 13.81 -10.08
N ALA A 232 1.45 13.77 -10.42
CA ALA A 232 2.51 14.48 -9.69
C ALA A 232 2.31 16.00 -9.72
N GLU A 233 2.02 16.57 -10.89
CA GLU A 233 1.71 18.00 -11.03
C GLU A 233 0.49 18.40 -10.21
N LYS A 234 -0.57 17.58 -10.25
CA LYS A 234 -1.78 17.83 -9.45
C LYS A 234 -1.49 17.77 -7.95
N ALA A 235 -0.70 16.79 -7.52
CA ALA A 235 -0.28 16.66 -6.11
C ALA A 235 0.53 17.89 -5.66
N LEU A 236 1.52 18.34 -6.43
CA LEU A 236 2.31 19.54 -6.13
C LEU A 236 1.45 20.79 -6.01
N ASN A 237 0.47 20.97 -6.91
CA ASN A 237 -0.47 22.09 -6.85
C ASN A 237 -1.39 22.03 -5.60
N LEU A 238 -1.72 20.85 -5.10
CA LEU A 238 -2.55 20.70 -3.89
C LEU A 238 -1.77 20.88 -2.59
N ILE A 239 -0.48 20.51 -2.58
CA ILE A 239 0.37 20.57 -1.38
C ILE A 239 1.00 21.97 -1.24
N GLY A 240 1.33 22.63 -2.35
CA GLY A 240 2.04 23.91 -2.37
C GLY A 240 1.15 25.17 -2.41
N GLY A 241 -0.17 25.00 -2.44
CA GLY A 241 -1.14 26.10 -2.60
C GLY A 241 -1.67 26.69 -1.31
#